data_9735da633b69560138ccfeb29bf6b826
#
_entry.id   9735da633b69560138ccfeb29bf6b826
#
_cell.length_a   1.000
_cell.length_b   1.000
_cell.length_c   1.000
_cell.angle_alpha   90.00
_cell.angle_beta   90.00
_cell.angle_gamma   90.00
#
_symmetry.space_group_name_H-M   'P 1'
#
loop_
_entity.id
_entity.type
_entity.pdbx_description
1 polymer ?
#
loop_
_entity_poly.entity_id
_entity_poly.type
_entity_poly.pdbx_seq_one_letter_code
_entity_poly.pdbx_strand_id
1 'polypeptide(L)'
;LIDTGDCSGPKSARSVLLNPQVDAAVLETARGGILREGLGFDRCDAAVVTNIGEGDHLGMGGIETAEQLAAVKRAIVENVAPTGFAVLNAADPMTVAMAPYCPGGVMFFAREASHPLLTAHRGRGGRAVFVQAGHICLATGAEQTTLLPLAAVPITQGGRIGFQVDNVLAAVGAAWACQVPREAICQALTTFVNDTRRAPARFNILEHQGATLIIDYGHNVDALHALVDAISRIPHERRLVVYTAAGDRRDIDIERQAELLGNAFDHVIIYEDQCTRGRADGEVVSLMRRGLARATRAAEVFETRGEFRAIEAGLRLLKSGDLILIQADQVQEAIRFVEQHITGTRESAGTVGGSSGSEAGGSAERTGTNPDTTDSTSPRPGYRTT
;
A
#
# COMPACT_ATOMS: atom_id res chain seq x y z
N LEU A 1 -12.31 -18.20 -4.50
CA LEU A 1 -12.67 -17.04 -3.70
C LEU A 1 -13.54 -17.50 -2.54
N ILE A 2 -13.15 -17.18 -1.30
CA ILE A 2 -13.87 -17.56 -0.07
C ILE A 2 -14.74 -16.40 0.40
N ASP A 3 -14.22 -15.17 0.37
CA ASP A 3 -14.93 -13.95 0.77
C ASP A 3 -14.37 -12.75 0.00
N THR A 4 -15.07 -11.60 0.03
CA THR A 4 -14.68 -10.35 -0.60
C THR A 4 -14.80 -9.20 0.40
N GLY A 5 -13.99 -8.16 0.24
CA GLY A 5 -13.96 -6.98 1.10
C GLY A 5 -12.73 -6.93 2.00
N ASP A 6 -12.82 -6.23 3.14
CA ASP A 6 -11.76 -6.19 4.14
C ASP A 6 -11.68 -7.53 4.89
N CYS A 7 -10.65 -8.30 4.55
CA CYS A 7 -10.40 -9.63 5.09
C CYS A 7 -9.30 -9.65 6.18
N SER A 8 -8.96 -8.50 6.78
CA SER A 8 -7.89 -8.38 7.79
C SER A 8 -8.32 -8.71 9.22
N GLY A 9 -9.55 -9.19 9.42
CA GLY A 9 -10.14 -9.45 10.73
C GLY A 9 -10.23 -10.93 11.12
N PRO A 10 -10.54 -11.21 12.41
CA PRO A 10 -10.64 -12.58 12.96
C PRO A 10 -11.72 -13.45 12.28
N LYS A 11 -12.80 -12.84 11.80
CA LYS A 11 -13.85 -13.54 11.07
C LYS A 11 -13.30 -14.18 9.79
N SER A 12 -12.54 -13.40 9.01
CA SER A 12 -11.92 -13.89 7.77
C SER A 12 -10.85 -14.94 8.07
N ALA A 13 -10.05 -14.75 9.13
CA ALA A 13 -9.08 -15.75 9.58
C ALA A 13 -9.78 -17.09 9.88
N ARG A 14 -10.88 -17.09 10.65
CA ARG A 14 -11.66 -18.31 10.93
C ARG A 14 -12.23 -18.95 9.67
N SER A 15 -12.77 -18.13 8.74
CA SER A 15 -13.33 -18.64 7.49
C SER A 15 -12.30 -19.35 6.62
N VAL A 16 -11.08 -18.81 6.56
CA VAL A 16 -9.95 -19.42 5.84
C VAL A 16 -9.51 -20.71 6.52
N LEU A 17 -9.27 -20.67 7.83
CA LEU A 17 -8.72 -21.81 8.59
C LEU A 17 -9.70 -22.98 8.72
N LEU A 18 -11.00 -22.74 8.66
CA LEU A 18 -12.02 -23.79 8.65
C LEU A 18 -12.24 -24.41 7.27
N ASN A 19 -11.66 -23.86 6.21
CA ASN A 19 -11.84 -24.41 4.86
C ASN A 19 -10.90 -25.60 4.65
N PRO A 20 -11.42 -26.81 4.40
CA PRO A 20 -10.62 -28.03 4.25
C PRO A 20 -9.74 -28.04 3.00
N GLN A 21 -9.88 -27.09 2.09
CA GLN A 21 -9.04 -26.96 0.90
C GLN A 21 -7.83 -26.04 1.12
N VAL A 22 -7.65 -25.52 2.32
CA VAL A 22 -6.53 -24.61 2.66
C VAL A 22 -5.43 -25.41 3.34
N ASP A 23 -4.29 -25.54 2.69
CA ASP A 23 -3.09 -26.20 3.24
C ASP A 23 -2.22 -25.24 4.06
N ALA A 24 -2.20 -23.94 3.70
CA ALA A 24 -1.47 -22.89 4.40
C ALA A 24 -2.23 -21.57 4.31
N ALA A 25 -2.14 -20.74 5.36
CA ALA A 25 -2.81 -19.46 5.42
C ALA A 25 -1.80 -18.33 5.71
N VAL A 26 -1.90 -17.23 4.95
CA VAL A 26 -1.23 -15.96 5.23
C VAL A 26 -2.32 -14.96 5.60
N LEU A 27 -2.32 -14.51 6.86
CA LEU A 27 -3.39 -13.72 7.44
C LEU A 27 -2.88 -12.32 7.78
N GLU A 28 -3.47 -11.30 7.17
CA GLU A 28 -3.31 -9.93 7.65
C GLU A 28 -4.10 -9.77 8.95
N THR A 29 -3.48 -9.13 9.96
CA THR A 29 -4.08 -9.00 11.29
C THR A 29 -4.15 -7.53 11.67
N ALA A 30 -5.32 -6.93 11.45
CA ALA A 30 -5.56 -5.52 11.74
C ALA A 30 -5.80 -5.27 13.23
N ARG A 31 -5.31 -4.13 13.73
CA ARG A 31 -5.50 -3.66 15.12
C ARG A 31 -6.96 -3.72 15.56
N GLY A 32 -7.87 -3.22 14.73
CA GLY A 32 -9.29 -3.19 15.08
C GLY A 32 -9.90 -4.58 15.28
N GLY A 33 -9.45 -5.58 14.52
CA GLY A 33 -9.82 -6.98 14.71
C GLY A 33 -9.32 -7.52 16.06
N ILE A 34 -8.03 -7.30 16.35
CA ILE A 34 -7.39 -7.76 17.60
C ILE A 34 -8.15 -7.20 18.82
N LEU A 35 -8.47 -5.90 18.82
CA LEU A 35 -9.15 -5.25 19.95
C LEU A 35 -10.59 -5.73 20.17
N ARG A 36 -11.30 -6.11 19.10
CA ARG A 36 -12.71 -6.52 19.20
C ARG A 36 -12.90 -8.00 19.46
N GLU A 37 -12.11 -8.86 18.83
CA GLU A 37 -12.37 -10.30 18.77
C GLU A 37 -11.10 -11.17 18.93
N GLY A 38 -9.91 -10.55 19.14
CA GLY A 38 -8.65 -11.27 19.15
C GLY A 38 -8.15 -11.62 17.75
N LEU A 39 -7.37 -12.70 17.61
CA LEU A 39 -6.68 -13.09 16.37
C LEU A 39 -7.54 -13.97 15.46
N GLY A 40 -8.46 -14.75 16.01
CA GLY A 40 -9.22 -15.78 15.29
C GLY A 40 -8.46 -17.09 15.08
N PHE A 41 -7.28 -17.21 15.69
CA PHE A 41 -6.44 -18.42 15.77
C PHE A 41 -5.64 -18.42 17.08
N ASP A 42 -5.21 -19.58 17.53
CA ASP A 42 -4.50 -19.74 18.81
C ASP A 42 -2.98 -19.67 18.63
N ARG A 43 -2.45 -20.12 17.51
CA ARG A 43 -1.01 -20.17 17.22
C ARG A 43 -0.73 -19.96 15.75
N CYS A 44 0.48 -19.44 15.44
CA CYS A 44 1.04 -19.33 14.10
C CYS A 44 2.48 -19.82 14.04
N ASP A 45 2.90 -20.34 12.90
CA ASP A 45 4.28 -20.78 12.65
C ASP A 45 5.21 -19.58 12.42
N ALA A 46 4.68 -18.50 11.85
CA ALA A 46 5.40 -17.27 11.62
C ALA A 46 4.52 -16.06 11.96
N ALA A 47 5.03 -15.14 12.78
CA ALA A 47 4.47 -13.82 12.99
C ALA A 47 5.40 -12.79 12.36
N VAL A 48 4.86 -11.87 11.56
CA VAL A 48 5.64 -10.80 10.91
C VAL A 48 5.17 -9.45 11.42
N VAL A 49 6.10 -8.62 11.91
CA VAL A 49 5.83 -7.21 12.23
C VAL A 49 6.84 -6.36 11.50
N THR A 50 6.35 -5.60 10.52
CA THR A 50 7.20 -4.82 9.63
C THR A 50 7.64 -3.50 10.25
N ASN A 51 6.71 -2.79 10.89
CA ASN A 51 6.95 -1.52 11.59
C ASN A 51 5.77 -1.13 12.45
N ILE A 52 6.01 -0.22 13.40
CA ILE A 52 5.00 0.43 14.23
C ILE A 52 5.15 1.94 14.02
N GLY A 53 4.27 2.50 13.19
CA GLY A 53 4.30 3.93 12.90
C GLY A 53 3.55 4.78 13.91
N GLU A 54 3.94 6.05 14.06
CA GLU A 54 3.25 7.02 14.92
C GLU A 54 1.88 7.45 14.38
N GLY A 55 1.67 7.38 13.06
CA GLY A 55 0.45 7.85 12.40
C GLY A 55 -0.62 6.78 12.19
N ASP A 56 -0.45 5.54 12.68
CA ASP A 56 -1.33 4.43 12.37
C ASP A 56 -2.52 4.33 13.32
N HIS A 57 -3.57 5.09 13.04
CA HIS A 57 -4.85 5.07 13.79
C HIS A 57 -4.74 5.45 15.29
N LEU A 58 -3.79 6.29 15.67
CA LEU A 58 -3.77 6.87 17.01
C LEU A 58 -4.98 7.77 17.24
N GLY A 59 -5.46 7.83 18.49
CA GLY A 59 -6.68 8.54 18.87
C GLY A 59 -7.96 7.72 18.70
N MET A 60 -7.87 6.44 18.28
CA MET A 60 -9.02 5.58 18.06
C MET A 60 -8.99 4.32 18.94
N GLY A 61 -10.15 3.95 19.51
CA GLY A 61 -10.31 2.72 20.30
C GLY A 61 -9.44 2.69 21.56
N GLY A 62 -9.16 3.86 22.16
CA GLY A 62 -8.36 4.00 23.37
C GLY A 62 -6.84 3.83 23.16
N ILE A 63 -6.38 3.85 21.93
CA ILE A 63 -4.96 3.76 21.57
C ILE A 63 -4.45 5.17 21.20
N GLU A 64 -3.69 5.77 22.11
CA GLU A 64 -3.23 7.15 21.99
C GLU A 64 -1.74 7.26 21.62
N THR A 65 -0.95 6.19 21.87
CA THR A 65 0.51 6.20 21.65
C THR A 65 0.99 5.02 20.82
N ALA A 66 2.18 5.15 20.22
CA ALA A 66 2.82 4.08 19.46
C ALA A 66 3.13 2.86 20.33
N GLU A 67 3.46 3.05 21.62
CA GLU A 67 3.70 1.95 22.56
C GLU A 67 2.43 1.16 22.83
N GLN A 68 1.27 1.83 22.99
CA GLN A 68 -0.02 1.15 23.14
C GLN A 68 -0.37 0.38 21.86
N LEU A 69 -0.12 0.97 20.69
CA LEU A 69 -0.31 0.29 19.40
C LEU A 69 0.60 -0.93 19.28
N ALA A 70 1.89 -0.80 19.64
CA ALA A 70 2.83 -1.90 19.69
C ALA A 70 2.37 -3.02 20.62
N ALA A 71 1.85 -2.69 21.79
CA ALA A 71 1.31 -3.68 22.74
C ALA A 71 0.14 -4.47 22.14
N VAL A 72 -0.77 -3.83 21.40
CA VAL A 72 -1.86 -4.52 20.70
C VAL A 72 -1.33 -5.43 19.59
N LYS A 73 -0.45 -4.90 18.71
CA LYS A 73 0.10 -5.68 17.60
C LYS A 73 1.01 -6.82 18.07
N ARG A 74 1.63 -6.72 19.25
CA ARG A 74 2.44 -7.76 19.87
C ARG A 74 1.68 -9.07 20.10
N ALA A 75 0.36 -9.04 20.19
CA ALA A 75 -0.46 -10.24 20.33
C ALA A 75 -0.15 -11.32 19.29
N ILE A 76 0.22 -10.97 18.05
CA ILE A 76 0.61 -11.97 17.04
C ILE A 76 1.96 -12.62 17.37
N VAL A 77 2.89 -11.89 17.97
CA VAL A 77 4.20 -12.40 18.38
C VAL A 77 4.08 -13.33 19.60
N GLU A 78 3.21 -12.98 20.56
CA GLU A 78 2.92 -13.79 21.74
C GLU A 78 2.27 -15.13 21.40
N ASN A 79 1.65 -15.24 20.22
CA ASN A 79 0.97 -16.45 19.74
C ASN A 79 1.80 -17.25 18.71
N VAL A 80 3.09 -16.99 18.60
CA VAL A 80 4.01 -17.84 17.82
C VAL A 80 4.14 -19.19 18.49
N ALA A 81 4.08 -20.27 17.71
CA ALA A 81 4.32 -21.63 18.21
C ALA A 81 5.75 -21.75 18.79
N PRO A 82 6.01 -22.61 19.81
CA PRO A 82 7.36 -22.79 20.36
C PRO A 82 8.42 -23.19 19.32
N THR A 83 8.01 -23.81 18.22
CA THR A 83 8.86 -24.19 17.09
C THR A 83 8.87 -23.17 15.95
N GLY A 84 8.03 -22.13 16.05
CA GLY A 84 7.86 -21.07 15.05
C GLY A 84 8.81 -19.90 15.26
N PHE A 85 8.61 -18.82 14.49
CA PHE A 85 9.45 -17.64 14.53
C PHE A 85 8.66 -16.33 14.48
N ALA A 86 9.06 -15.35 15.29
CA ALA A 86 8.73 -13.96 15.04
C ALA A 86 9.76 -13.33 14.09
N VAL A 87 9.31 -12.74 12.99
CA VAL A 87 10.10 -12.03 11.98
C VAL A 87 9.92 -10.54 12.20
N LEU A 88 10.95 -9.88 12.74
CA LEU A 88 10.89 -8.52 13.27
C LEU A 88 11.87 -7.59 12.55
N ASN A 89 11.45 -6.35 12.30
CA ASN A 89 12.31 -5.32 11.71
C ASN A 89 13.33 -4.82 12.75
N ALA A 90 14.62 -5.04 12.50
CA ALA A 90 15.68 -4.58 13.39
C ALA A 90 15.82 -3.05 13.41
N ALA A 91 15.37 -2.36 12.36
CA ALA A 91 15.45 -0.90 12.26
C ALA A 91 14.32 -0.17 13.02
N ASP A 92 13.30 -0.90 13.49
CA ASP A 92 12.20 -0.34 14.26
C ASP A 92 12.28 -0.76 15.74
N PRO A 93 12.58 0.17 16.66
CA PRO A 93 12.71 -0.13 18.09
C PRO A 93 11.45 -0.76 18.70
N MET A 94 10.23 -0.40 18.20
CA MET A 94 8.99 -0.94 18.73
C MET A 94 8.81 -2.42 18.37
N THR A 95 9.23 -2.82 17.15
CA THR A 95 9.21 -4.23 16.76
C THR A 95 10.27 -5.02 17.50
N VAL A 96 11.47 -4.45 17.69
CA VAL A 96 12.56 -5.06 18.47
C VAL A 96 12.12 -5.34 19.90
N ALA A 97 11.39 -4.41 20.53
CA ALA A 97 10.86 -4.57 21.88
C ALA A 97 9.87 -5.73 22.04
N MET A 98 9.33 -6.27 20.93
CA MET A 98 8.45 -7.44 20.95
C MET A 98 9.20 -8.77 21.09
N ALA A 99 10.49 -8.80 20.75
CA ALA A 99 11.28 -10.05 20.72
C ALA A 99 11.22 -10.88 22.02
N PRO A 100 11.30 -10.30 23.25
CA PRO A 100 11.23 -11.07 24.49
C PRO A 100 9.90 -11.79 24.73
N TYR A 101 8.84 -11.39 24.03
CA TYR A 101 7.50 -11.96 24.20
C TYR A 101 7.20 -13.13 23.25
N CYS A 102 8.13 -13.45 22.34
CA CYS A 102 7.97 -14.57 21.42
C CYS A 102 8.27 -15.90 22.15
N PRO A 103 7.30 -16.84 22.22
CA PRO A 103 7.55 -18.17 22.80
C PRO A 103 8.45 -19.05 21.93
N GLY A 104 8.55 -18.76 20.65
CA GLY A 104 9.41 -19.43 19.68
C GLY A 104 10.75 -18.74 19.44
N GLY A 105 11.30 -18.94 18.25
CA GLY A 105 12.51 -18.24 17.81
C GLY A 105 12.23 -16.81 17.36
N VAL A 106 13.28 -15.98 17.37
CA VAL A 106 13.23 -14.63 16.78
C VAL A 106 14.16 -14.57 15.58
N MET A 107 13.68 -13.97 14.51
CA MET A 107 14.43 -13.67 13.31
C MET A 107 14.33 -12.17 13.05
N PHE A 108 15.48 -11.50 12.91
CA PHE A 108 15.48 -10.08 12.55
C PHE A 108 15.78 -9.87 11.07
N PHE A 109 15.15 -8.84 10.48
CA PHE A 109 15.55 -8.39 9.16
C PHE A 109 15.96 -6.91 9.19
N ALA A 110 16.87 -6.53 8.27
CA ALA A 110 17.28 -5.15 8.04
C ALA A 110 17.86 -5.01 6.62
N ARG A 111 17.84 -3.80 6.06
CA ARG A 111 18.46 -3.52 4.75
C ARG A 111 19.97 -3.67 4.77
N GLU A 112 20.62 -3.53 5.91
CA GLU A 112 22.06 -3.51 6.04
C GLU A 112 22.58 -4.67 6.88
N ALA A 113 23.52 -5.43 6.34
CA ALA A 113 24.18 -6.53 7.06
C ALA A 113 24.93 -6.05 8.32
N SER A 114 25.42 -4.81 8.32
CA SER A 114 26.17 -4.18 9.40
C SER A 114 25.30 -3.63 10.54
N HIS A 115 23.95 -3.76 10.45
CA HIS A 115 23.05 -3.27 11.49
C HIS A 115 23.45 -3.85 12.86
N PRO A 116 23.68 -3.02 13.90
CA PRO A 116 24.26 -3.47 15.17
C PRO A 116 23.48 -4.60 15.84
N LEU A 117 22.13 -4.50 15.81
CA LEU A 117 21.26 -5.53 16.37
C LEU A 117 21.41 -6.87 15.63
N LEU A 118 21.49 -6.85 14.28
CA LEU A 118 21.70 -8.07 13.49
C LEU A 118 23.03 -8.72 13.83
N THR A 119 24.09 -7.91 13.91
CA THR A 119 25.43 -8.39 14.28
C THR A 119 25.43 -9.06 15.66
N ALA A 120 24.82 -8.40 16.67
CA ALA A 120 24.72 -8.94 18.02
C ALA A 120 23.84 -10.19 18.08
N HIS A 121 22.72 -10.23 17.34
CA HIS A 121 21.80 -11.37 17.28
C HIS A 121 22.46 -12.59 16.63
N ARG A 122 23.11 -12.40 15.50
CA ARG A 122 23.90 -13.44 14.81
C ARG A 122 25.04 -13.95 15.66
N GLY A 123 25.73 -13.05 16.39
CA GLY A 123 26.81 -13.44 17.33
C GLY A 123 26.32 -14.41 18.42
N ARG A 124 25.02 -14.47 18.70
CA ARG A 124 24.38 -15.44 19.62
C ARG A 124 23.77 -16.65 18.92
N GLY A 125 24.05 -16.85 17.63
CA GLY A 125 23.49 -17.96 16.83
C GLY A 125 22.13 -17.67 16.22
N GLY A 126 21.61 -16.43 16.32
CA GLY A 126 20.29 -16.05 15.84
C GLY A 126 20.18 -16.03 14.32
N ARG A 127 18.93 -16.12 13.82
CA ARG A 127 18.60 -16.02 12.39
C ARG A 127 18.38 -14.59 11.96
N ALA A 128 18.86 -14.24 10.76
CA ALA A 128 18.70 -12.92 10.19
C ALA A 128 18.50 -12.96 8.67
N VAL A 129 17.73 -11.98 8.15
CA VAL A 129 17.56 -11.71 6.71
C VAL A 129 18.02 -10.29 6.44
N PHE A 130 18.89 -10.08 5.46
CA PHE A 130 19.44 -8.75 5.19
C PHE A 130 19.94 -8.62 3.75
N VAL A 131 20.32 -7.40 3.38
CA VAL A 131 21.00 -7.13 2.11
C VAL A 131 22.50 -6.96 2.36
N GLN A 132 23.32 -7.65 1.56
CA GLN A 132 24.76 -7.50 1.55
C GLN A 132 25.26 -7.48 0.10
N ALA A 133 26.06 -6.47 -0.23
CA ALA A 133 26.56 -6.27 -1.60
C ALA A 133 25.48 -6.37 -2.69
N GLY A 134 24.30 -5.79 -2.43
CA GLY A 134 23.17 -5.81 -3.35
C GLY A 134 22.42 -7.15 -3.47
N HIS A 135 22.70 -8.12 -2.62
CA HIS A 135 22.06 -9.43 -2.58
C HIS A 135 21.27 -9.65 -1.30
N ILE A 136 20.15 -10.35 -1.40
CA ILE A 136 19.38 -10.83 -0.24
C ILE A 136 20.11 -12.04 0.33
N CYS A 137 20.35 -12.01 1.63
CA CYS A 137 21.08 -13.04 2.36
C CYS A 137 20.28 -13.58 3.54
N LEU A 138 20.39 -14.87 3.79
CA LEU A 138 19.95 -15.56 5.01
C LEU A 138 21.15 -15.88 5.86
N ALA A 139 21.05 -15.73 7.18
CA ALA A 139 22.10 -16.16 8.08
C ALA A 139 21.57 -16.83 9.33
N THR A 140 22.31 -17.84 9.83
CA THR A 140 22.13 -18.42 11.16
C THR A 140 23.49 -18.37 11.85
N GLY A 141 23.62 -17.52 12.86
CA GLY A 141 24.91 -17.27 13.47
C GLY A 141 25.94 -16.75 12.47
N ALA A 142 27.08 -17.43 12.37
CA ALA A 142 28.14 -17.11 11.41
C ALA A 142 27.86 -17.63 9.99
N GLU A 143 27.06 -18.68 9.86
CA GLU A 143 26.72 -19.25 8.56
C GLU A 143 25.81 -18.31 7.77
N GLN A 144 26.12 -18.11 6.48
CA GLN A 144 25.38 -17.23 5.58
C GLN A 144 25.17 -17.89 4.23
N THR A 145 23.99 -17.67 3.67
CA THR A 145 23.60 -18.07 2.31
C THR A 145 23.10 -16.88 1.54
N THR A 146 23.63 -16.65 0.35
CA THR A 146 23.12 -15.68 -0.61
C THR A 146 21.95 -16.30 -1.40
N LEU A 147 20.81 -15.59 -1.47
CA LEU A 147 19.66 -16.05 -2.26
C LEU A 147 19.71 -15.55 -3.70
N LEU A 148 19.55 -14.24 -3.89
CA LEU A 148 19.51 -13.60 -5.20
C LEU A 148 19.83 -12.11 -5.10
N PRO A 149 20.23 -11.45 -6.22
CA PRO A 149 20.43 -10.01 -6.22
C PRO A 149 19.10 -9.25 -6.14
N LEU A 150 19.07 -8.11 -5.47
CA LEU A 150 17.91 -7.19 -5.43
C LEU A 150 17.47 -6.76 -6.83
N ALA A 151 18.42 -6.64 -7.77
CA ALA A 151 18.13 -6.29 -9.16
C ALA A 151 17.20 -7.30 -9.86
N ALA A 152 17.15 -8.56 -9.38
CA ALA A 152 16.24 -9.58 -9.89
C ALA A 152 14.84 -9.55 -9.25
N VAL A 153 14.57 -8.65 -8.27
CA VAL A 153 13.29 -8.55 -7.58
C VAL A 153 12.51 -7.35 -8.07
N PRO A 154 11.49 -7.53 -8.94
CA PRO A 154 10.85 -6.44 -9.69
C PRO A 154 10.28 -5.33 -8.80
N ILE A 155 9.60 -5.68 -7.69
CA ILE A 155 8.94 -4.70 -6.81
C ILE A 155 9.92 -3.74 -6.14
N THR A 156 11.19 -4.08 -6.01
CA THR A 156 12.20 -3.23 -5.38
C THR A 156 12.79 -2.20 -6.34
N GLN A 157 12.50 -2.29 -7.66
CA GLN A 157 13.12 -1.48 -8.69
C GLN A 157 14.66 -1.46 -8.58
N GLY A 158 15.26 -2.64 -8.43
CA GLY A 158 16.71 -2.78 -8.24
C GLY A 158 17.20 -2.30 -6.86
N GLY A 159 16.34 -2.30 -5.85
CA GLY A 159 16.65 -1.83 -4.50
C GLY A 159 16.44 -0.33 -4.28
N ARG A 160 15.94 0.41 -5.28
CA ARG A 160 15.65 1.85 -5.17
C ARG A 160 14.48 2.15 -4.24
N ILE A 161 13.47 1.28 -4.19
CA ILE A 161 12.28 1.46 -3.36
C ILE A 161 12.52 0.80 -2.00
N GLY A 162 12.98 1.60 -1.03
CA GLY A 162 13.45 1.09 0.26
C GLY A 162 12.39 0.30 1.03
N PHE A 163 11.17 0.82 1.18
CA PHE A 163 10.11 0.09 1.91
C PHE A 163 9.73 -1.24 1.24
N GLN A 164 9.86 -1.35 -0.09
CA GLN A 164 9.66 -2.63 -0.78
C GLN A 164 10.81 -3.61 -0.50
N VAL A 165 12.03 -3.12 -0.29
CA VAL A 165 13.13 -3.97 0.18
C VAL A 165 12.80 -4.53 1.56
N ASP A 166 12.29 -3.71 2.50
CA ASP A 166 11.86 -4.18 3.83
C ASP A 166 10.75 -5.23 3.72
N ASN A 167 9.74 -4.98 2.88
CA ASN A 167 8.65 -5.93 2.62
C ASN A 167 9.18 -7.27 2.08
N VAL A 168 10.13 -7.23 1.14
CA VAL A 168 10.78 -8.44 0.59
C VAL A 168 11.55 -9.19 1.68
N LEU A 169 12.34 -8.50 2.51
CA LEU A 169 13.10 -9.14 3.59
C LEU A 169 12.16 -9.79 4.62
N ALA A 170 11.06 -9.11 4.97
CA ALA A 170 10.04 -9.65 5.86
C ALA A 170 9.36 -10.90 5.27
N ALA A 171 8.99 -10.86 3.98
CA ALA A 171 8.39 -12.00 3.28
C ALA A 171 9.34 -13.19 3.18
N VAL A 172 10.62 -12.95 2.88
CA VAL A 172 11.69 -13.97 2.89
C VAL A 172 11.82 -14.60 4.27
N GLY A 173 11.83 -13.77 5.32
CA GLY A 173 11.88 -14.25 6.71
C GLY A 173 10.70 -15.14 7.06
N ALA A 174 9.47 -14.74 6.68
CA ALA A 174 8.25 -15.52 6.89
C ALA A 174 8.30 -16.87 6.15
N ALA A 175 8.65 -16.85 4.87
CA ALA A 175 8.77 -18.05 4.07
C ALA A 175 9.84 -19.02 4.61
N TRP A 176 10.98 -18.47 5.05
CA TRP A 176 12.03 -19.26 5.68
C TRP A 176 11.61 -19.83 7.04
N ALA A 177 10.87 -19.07 7.86
CA ALA A 177 10.28 -19.56 9.10
C ALA A 177 9.34 -20.75 8.86
N CYS A 178 8.56 -20.69 7.80
CA CYS A 178 7.66 -21.76 7.34
C CYS A 178 8.36 -22.87 6.53
N GLN A 179 9.69 -22.90 6.49
CA GLN A 179 10.51 -23.91 5.82
C GLN A 179 10.24 -24.05 4.31
N VAL A 180 9.78 -22.96 3.66
CA VAL A 180 9.62 -22.94 2.20
C VAL A 180 10.99 -23.15 1.54
N PRO A 181 11.11 -24.05 0.53
CA PRO A 181 12.37 -24.27 -0.19
C PRO A 181 12.94 -22.97 -0.78
N ARG A 182 14.25 -22.80 -0.72
CA ARG A 182 14.94 -21.58 -1.19
C ARG A 182 14.67 -21.29 -2.65
N GLU A 183 14.60 -22.32 -3.47
CA GLU A 183 14.30 -22.25 -4.91
C GLU A 183 12.90 -21.65 -5.13
N ALA A 184 11.91 -22.07 -4.34
CA ALA A 184 10.56 -21.52 -4.39
C ALA A 184 10.52 -20.05 -3.94
N ILE A 185 11.27 -19.68 -2.88
CA ILE A 185 11.42 -18.29 -2.44
C ILE A 185 12.01 -17.45 -3.58
N CYS A 186 13.12 -17.89 -4.19
CA CYS A 186 13.76 -17.17 -5.28
C CYS A 186 12.83 -17.03 -6.49
N GLN A 187 12.13 -18.09 -6.87
CA GLN A 187 11.17 -18.07 -7.97
C GLN A 187 10.03 -17.07 -7.70
N ALA A 188 9.45 -17.08 -6.51
CA ALA A 188 8.39 -16.17 -6.11
C ALA A 188 8.85 -14.70 -6.18
N LEU A 189 10.04 -14.41 -5.66
CA LEU A 189 10.59 -13.06 -5.65
C LEU A 189 10.87 -12.51 -7.05
N THR A 190 11.32 -13.35 -7.98
CA THR A 190 11.63 -12.93 -9.35
C THR A 190 10.41 -12.82 -10.26
N THR A 191 9.29 -13.45 -9.91
CA THR A 191 8.06 -13.49 -10.71
C THR A 191 6.94 -12.62 -10.17
N PHE A 192 7.05 -12.18 -8.91
CA PHE A 192 6.03 -11.32 -8.31
C PHE A 192 6.16 -9.88 -8.82
N VAL A 193 5.05 -9.37 -9.37
CA VAL A 193 4.89 -7.97 -9.78
C VAL A 193 3.68 -7.40 -9.06
N ASN A 194 3.83 -6.24 -8.44
CA ASN A 194 2.76 -5.51 -7.76
C ASN A 194 1.96 -4.65 -8.76
N ASP A 195 1.37 -5.29 -9.76
CA ASP A 195 0.46 -4.64 -10.69
C ASP A 195 -0.90 -4.31 -10.04
N THR A 196 -1.74 -3.56 -10.77
CA THR A 196 -3.07 -3.12 -10.33
C THR A 196 -4.04 -4.27 -10.04
N ARG A 197 -3.76 -5.49 -10.51
CA ARG A 197 -4.59 -6.70 -10.29
C ARG A 197 -4.14 -7.52 -9.10
N ARG A 198 -2.81 -7.68 -8.92
CA ARG A 198 -2.23 -8.54 -7.86
C ARG A 198 -2.12 -7.83 -6.53
N ALA A 199 -1.78 -6.52 -6.55
CA ALA A 199 -1.63 -5.69 -5.36
C ALA A 199 -2.19 -4.28 -5.63
N PRO A 200 -3.53 -4.12 -5.74
CA PRO A 200 -4.16 -2.86 -6.10
C PRO A 200 -3.83 -1.76 -5.09
N ALA A 201 -3.43 -0.58 -5.61
CA ALA A 201 -2.99 0.59 -4.87
C ALA A 201 -1.91 0.28 -3.81
N ARG A 202 -0.93 -0.53 -4.19
CA ARG A 202 0.29 -0.77 -3.40
C ARG A 202 1.51 -0.41 -4.24
N PHE A 203 1.71 0.90 -4.45
CA PHE A 203 2.78 1.47 -5.27
C PHE A 203 2.76 0.92 -6.70
N ASN A 204 1.59 0.93 -7.33
CA ASN A 204 1.48 0.50 -8.73
C ASN A 204 2.05 1.58 -9.63
N ILE A 205 3.03 1.22 -10.45
CA ILE A 205 3.68 2.13 -11.40
C ILE A 205 3.09 1.91 -12.79
N LEU A 206 2.60 2.98 -13.39
CA LEU A 206 2.05 3.03 -14.74
C LEU A 206 2.76 4.13 -15.53
N GLU A 207 2.77 3.99 -16.86
CA GLU A 207 3.35 4.97 -17.78
C GLU A 207 2.26 5.55 -18.69
N HIS A 208 2.24 6.89 -18.80
CA HIS A 208 1.30 7.58 -19.66
C HIS A 208 1.96 8.81 -20.32
N GLN A 209 2.03 8.85 -21.65
CA GLN A 209 2.58 9.96 -22.44
C GLN A 209 3.98 10.44 -21.97
N GLY A 210 4.83 9.51 -21.54
CA GLY A 210 6.17 9.82 -21.03
C GLY A 210 6.20 10.33 -19.58
N ALA A 211 5.07 10.32 -18.88
CA ALA A 211 4.99 10.57 -17.44
C ALA A 211 4.82 9.26 -16.65
N THR A 212 5.34 9.23 -15.43
CA THR A 212 5.19 8.12 -14.49
C THR A 212 4.02 8.37 -13.55
N LEU A 213 3.08 7.44 -13.49
CA LEU A 213 1.96 7.47 -12.56
C LEU A 213 2.16 6.42 -11.47
N ILE A 214 2.00 6.81 -10.22
CA ILE A 214 2.06 5.91 -9.06
C ILE A 214 0.71 5.94 -8.36
N ILE A 215 0.09 4.77 -8.17
CA ILE A 215 -1.16 4.63 -7.42
C ILE A 215 -0.85 3.91 -6.11
N ASP A 216 -1.18 4.54 -4.98
CA ASP A 216 -0.97 3.98 -3.65
C ASP A 216 -2.13 4.33 -2.70
N TYR A 217 -2.35 3.51 -1.69
CA TYR A 217 -3.39 3.72 -0.65
C TYR A 217 -2.84 4.42 0.60
N GLY A 218 -1.52 4.61 0.71
CA GLY A 218 -0.87 5.16 1.91
C GLY A 218 -1.48 6.48 2.37
N HIS A 219 -2.00 6.52 3.61
CA HIS A 219 -2.75 7.65 4.16
C HIS A 219 -2.38 7.95 5.62
N ASN A 220 -1.17 7.63 6.02
CA ASN A 220 -0.58 8.06 7.29
C ASN A 220 0.80 8.68 7.07
N VAL A 221 1.30 9.40 8.08
CA VAL A 221 2.56 10.16 7.98
C VAL A 221 3.74 9.30 7.60
N ASP A 222 3.88 8.11 8.22
CA ASP A 222 5.01 7.22 7.96
C ASP A 222 4.96 6.60 6.56
N ALA A 223 3.77 6.20 6.10
CA ALA A 223 3.58 5.73 4.73
C ALA A 223 3.92 6.82 3.71
N LEU A 224 3.50 8.07 3.95
CA LEU A 224 3.83 9.19 3.07
C LEU A 224 5.33 9.50 3.06
N HIS A 225 6.02 9.43 4.20
CA HIS A 225 7.49 9.53 4.23
C HIS A 225 8.15 8.47 3.37
N ALA A 226 7.72 7.20 3.49
CA ALA A 226 8.25 6.11 2.70
C ALA A 226 7.97 6.28 1.19
N LEU A 227 6.77 6.76 0.83
CA LEU A 227 6.40 7.06 -0.56
C LEU A 227 7.24 8.20 -1.13
N VAL A 228 7.41 9.30 -0.39
CA VAL A 228 8.23 10.46 -0.80
C VAL A 228 9.70 10.05 -0.98
N ASP A 229 10.27 9.26 -0.07
CA ASP A 229 11.63 8.71 -0.24
C ASP A 229 11.74 7.88 -1.51
N ALA A 230 10.81 6.95 -1.74
CA ALA A 230 10.80 6.11 -2.93
C ALA A 230 10.68 6.92 -4.23
N ILE A 231 9.74 7.86 -4.27
CA ILE A 231 9.50 8.75 -5.42
C ILE A 231 10.74 9.59 -5.72
N SER A 232 11.45 10.06 -4.70
CA SER A 232 12.66 10.86 -4.89
C SER A 232 13.78 10.14 -5.63
N ARG A 233 13.73 8.80 -5.68
CA ARG A 233 14.72 7.92 -6.34
C ARG A 233 14.31 7.50 -7.75
N ILE A 234 13.09 7.85 -8.17
CA ILE A 234 12.59 7.62 -9.53
C ILE A 234 12.91 8.87 -10.37
N PRO A 235 13.46 8.75 -11.58
CA PRO A 235 13.70 9.89 -12.45
C PRO A 235 12.43 10.67 -12.76
N HIS A 236 12.44 11.97 -12.61
CA HIS A 236 11.30 12.86 -12.90
C HIS A 236 11.78 14.30 -13.07
N GLU A 237 10.99 15.11 -13.78
CA GLU A 237 11.20 16.56 -13.89
C GLU A 237 10.41 17.33 -12.83
N ARG A 238 9.10 17.05 -12.72
CA ARG A 238 8.20 17.63 -11.70
C ARG A 238 7.45 16.53 -10.97
N ARG A 239 7.05 16.82 -9.76
CA ARG A 239 6.23 15.92 -8.92
C ARG A 239 4.85 16.52 -8.67
N LEU A 240 3.84 15.76 -8.97
CA LEU A 240 2.45 16.09 -8.70
C LEU A 240 1.89 15.10 -7.67
N VAL A 241 0.94 15.52 -6.85
CA VAL A 241 0.20 14.60 -5.97
C VAL A 241 -1.29 14.91 -5.98
N VAL A 242 -2.10 13.86 -6.04
CA VAL A 242 -3.55 13.89 -5.78
C VAL A 242 -3.76 13.22 -4.43
N TYR A 243 -4.36 13.95 -3.48
CA TYR A 243 -4.40 13.52 -2.10
C TYR A 243 -5.64 13.99 -1.35
N THR A 244 -6.13 13.14 -0.45
CA THR A 244 -7.03 13.51 0.64
C THR A 244 -6.57 12.86 1.95
N ALA A 245 -6.87 13.50 3.08
CA ALA A 245 -6.65 12.90 4.38
C ALA A 245 -7.92 12.21 4.87
N ALA A 246 -7.78 11.09 5.57
CA ALA A 246 -8.90 10.41 6.18
C ALA A 246 -9.43 11.24 7.37
N GLY A 247 -10.73 11.56 7.38
CA GLY A 247 -11.36 12.43 8.38
C GLY A 247 -11.35 11.86 9.81
N ASP A 248 -11.13 10.57 9.99
CA ASP A 248 -11.00 9.92 11.30
C ASP A 248 -9.59 10.04 11.93
N ARG A 249 -8.68 10.81 11.30
CA ARG A 249 -7.35 11.10 11.85
C ARG A 249 -7.40 12.32 12.77
N ARG A 250 -6.41 12.44 13.68
CA ARG A 250 -6.25 13.63 14.51
C ARG A 250 -5.90 14.84 13.64
N ASP A 251 -6.32 16.02 14.04
CA ASP A 251 -6.04 17.26 13.31
C ASP A 251 -4.56 17.44 12.99
N ILE A 252 -3.71 17.21 14.00
CA ILE A 252 -2.26 17.32 13.86
C ILE A 252 -1.68 16.36 12.81
N ASP A 253 -2.26 15.18 12.66
CA ASP A 253 -1.80 14.19 11.68
C ASP A 253 -2.20 14.60 10.26
N ILE A 254 -3.41 15.14 10.08
CA ILE A 254 -3.87 15.70 8.79
C ILE A 254 -2.98 16.87 8.38
N GLU A 255 -2.69 17.79 9.31
CA GLU A 255 -1.82 18.94 9.03
C GLU A 255 -0.38 18.52 8.69
N ARG A 256 0.20 17.56 9.43
CA ARG A 256 1.54 17.02 9.16
C ARG A 256 1.65 16.32 7.80
N GLN A 257 0.64 15.55 7.43
CA GLN A 257 0.58 14.92 6.11
C GLN A 257 0.58 15.97 4.99
N ALA A 258 -0.24 16.99 5.11
CA ALA A 258 -0.33 18.05 4.12
C ALA A 258 0.98 18.88 4.04
N GLU A 259 1.61 19.19 5.16
CA GLU A 259 2.91 19.87 5.20
C GLU A 259 4.00 19.03 4.53
N LEU A 260 4.05 17.72 4.81
CA LEU A 260 4.98 16.80 4.17
C LEU A 260 4.80 16.79 2.65
N LEU A 261 3.57 16.69 2.18
CA LEU A 261 3.27 16.68 0.74
C LEU A 261 3.62 18.00 0.09
N GLY A 262 3.29 19.13 0.72
CA GLY A 262 3.64 20.45 0.23
C GLY A 262 5.15 20.72 0.17
N ASN A 263 5.96 20.05 1.01
CA ASN A 263 7.41 20.08 0.95
C ASN A 263 8.03 19.10 -0.05
N ALA A 264 7.27 18.08 -0.48
CA ALA A 264 7.77 17.03 -1.37
C ALA A 264 7.38 17.24 -2.84
N PHE A 265 6.25 17.88 -3.13
CA PHE A 265 5.66 17.98 -4.47
C PHE A 265 5.60 19.42 -4.97
N ASP A 266 5.71 19.60 -6.28
CA ASP A 266 5.65 20.91 -6.95
C ASP A 266 4.20 21.37 -7.13
N HIS A 267 3.26 20.41 -7.39
CA HIS A 267 1.83 20.66 -7.52
C HIS A 267 1.06 19.70 -6.61
N VAL A 268 0.18 20.25 -5.79
CA VAL A 268 -0.64 19.49 -4.85
C VAL A 268 -2.11 19.70 -5.20
N ILE A 269 -2.81 18.61 -5.52
CA ILE A 269 -4.24 18.59 -5.75
C ILE A 269 -4.89 17.92 -4.53
N ILE A 270 -5.55 18.71 -3.70
CA ILE A 270 -6.29 18.20 -2.56
C ILE A 270 -7.78 18.12 -2.88
N TYR A 271 -8.44 17.12 -2.32
CA TYR A 271 -9.87 16.98 -2.48
C TYR A 271 -10.56 16.59 -1.17
N GLU A 272 -11.83 16.91 -1.08
CA GLU A 272 -12.70 16.41 -0.03
C GLU A 272 -13.50 15.24 -0.57
N ASP A 273 -13.43 14.12 0.14
CA ASP A 273 -14.22 12.94 -0.18
C ASP A 273 -15.67 13.12 0.30
N GLN A 274 -16.60 12.35 -0.29
CA GLN A 274 -18.00 12.33 0.13
C GLN A 274 -18.18 11.77 1.54
N CYS A 275 -17.29 10.83 1.94
CA CYS A 275 -17.26 10.25 3.27
C CYS A 275 -16.28 11.01 4.17
N THR A 276 -16.76 12.03 4.87
CA THR A 276 -15.95 12.84 5.81
C THR A 276 -15.60 12.12 7.11
N ARG A 277 -16.06 10.87 7.30
CA ARG A 277 -15.84 10.05 8.51
C ARG A 277 -16.18 10.76 9.80
N GLY A 278 -17.29 11.52 9.80
CA GLY A 278 -17.84 12.22 10.97
C GLY A 278 -17.40 13.67 11.13
N ARG A 279 -16.55 14.20 10.26
CA ARG A 279 -16.19 15.63 10.23
C ARG A 279 -17.21 16.45 9.45
N ALA A 280 -17.26 17.75 9.75
CA ALA A 280 -18.05 18.69 8.98
C ALA A 280 -17.51 18.87 7.56
N ASP A 281 -18.39 19.24 6.63
CA ASP A 281 -18.03 19.56 5.23
C ASP A 281 -16.99 20.71 5.21
N GLY A 282 -15.89 20.52 4.47
CA GLY A 282 -14.77 21.49 4.38
C GLY A 282 -13.76 21.44 5.53
N GLU A 283 -14.01 20.65 6.58
CA GLU A 283 -13.12 20.61 7.74
C GLU A 283 -11.78 19.96 7.42
N VAL A 284 -11.79 18.81 6.70
CA VAL A 284 -10.57 18.09 6.31
C VAL A 284 -9.71 18.96 5.39
N VAL A 285 -10.32 19.58 4.38
CA VAL A 285 -9.62 20.49 3.46
C VAL A 285 -9.04 21.71 4.20
N SER A 286 -9.77 22.26 5.18
CA SER A 286 -9.27 23.36 6.01
C SER A 286 -8.02 22.96 6.80
N LEU A 287 -7.99 21.77 7.38
CA LEU A 287 -6.81 21.22 8.07
C LEU A 287 -5.64 21.02 7.10
N MET A 288 -5.89 20.47 5.92
CA MET A 288 -4.86 20.29 4.89
C MET A 288 -4.28 21.64 4.43
N ARG A 289 -5.12 22.68 4.24
CA ARG A 289 -4.64 24.03 3.92
C ARG A 289 -3.70 24.59 5.00
N ARG A 290 -3.99 24.37 6.29
CA ARG A 290 -3.11 24.80 7.38
C ARG A 290 -1.75 24.10 7.33
N GLY A 291 -1.73 22.82 7.00
CA GLY A 291 -0.47 22.09 6.78
C GLY A 291 0.30 22.63 5.58
N LEU A 292 -0.36 22.75 4.43
CA LEU A 292 0.25 23.27 3.19
C LEU A 292 0.77 24.70 3.33
N ALA A 293 0.14 25.54 4.15
CA ALA A 293 0.62 26.91 4.41
C ALA A 293 2.00 26.97 5.10
N ARG A 294 2.47 25.87 5.71
CA ARG A 294 3.81 25.75 6.29
C ARG A 294 4.84 25.17 5.32
N ALA A 295 4.38 24.68 4.19
CA ALA A 295 5.25 24.10 3.17
C ALA A 295 5.93 25.17 2.32
N THR A 296 7.08 24.82 1.74
CA THR A 296 7.93 25.76 0.99
C THR A 296 8.15 25.39 -0.47
N ARG A 297 7.82 24.15 -0.87
CA ARG A 297 8.06 23.66 -2.23
C ARG A 297 6.86 23.78 -3.15
N ALA A 298 5.66 23.47 -2.67
CA ALA A 298 4.47 23.50 -3.51
C ALA A 298 4.25 24.86 -4.13
N ALA A 299 4.44 24.97 -5.45
CA ALA A 299 4.24 26.19 -6.20
C ALA A 299 2.76 26.49 -6.45
N GLU A 300 1.95 25.43 -6.58
CA GLU A 300 0.52 25.51 -6.85
C GLU A 300 -0.25 24.46 -6.05
N VAL A 301 -1.35 24.88 -5.45
CA VAL A 301 -2.29 24.04 -4.72
C VAL A 301 -3.67 24.19 -5.36
N PHE A 302 -4.22 23.05 -5.81
CA PHE A 302 -5.56 22.99 -6.39
C PHE A 302 -6.50 22.28 -5.43
N GLU A 303 -7.74 22.72 -5.40
CA GLU A 303 -8.79 22.12 -4.59
C GLU A 303 -9.97 21.71 -5.46
N THR A 304 -10.52 20.53 -5.15
CA THR A 304 -11.73 20.05 -5.83
C THR A 304 -12.57 19.19 -4.89
N ARG A 305 -13.76 18.82 -5.33
CA ARG A 305 -14.61 17.84 -4.63
C ARG A 305 -14.66 16.54 -5.38
N GLY A 306 -14.38 15.46 -4.64
CA GLY A 306 -14.43 14.10 -5.13
C GLY A 306 -13.14 13.64 -5.79
N GLU A 307 -12.81 12.39 -5.52
CA GLU A 307 -11.57 11.72 -5.93
C GLU A 307 -11.35 11.76 -7.44
N PHE A 308 -12.34 11.37 -8.22
CA PHE A 308 -12.18 11.25 -9.68
C PHE A 308 -11.93 12.58 -10.37
N ARG A 309 -12.54 13.68 -9.87
CA ARG A 309 -12.28 15.02 -10.39
C ARG A 309 -10.86 15.47 -10.05
N ALA A 310 -10.35 15.10 -8.86
CA ALA A 310 -8.99 15.39 -8.47
C ALA A 310 -7.99 14.61 -9.32
N ILE A 311 -8.24 13.32 -9.55
CA ILE A 311 -7.42 12.48 -10.44
C ILE A 311 -7.42 13.06 -11.85
N GLU A 312 -8.58 13.40 -12.41
CA GLU A 312 -8.69 14.00 -13.75
C GLU A 312 -7.91 15.33 -13.85
N ALA A 313 -8.03 16.20 -12.84
CA ALA A 313 -7.29 17.45 -12.79
C ALA A 313 -5.76 17.19 -12.77
N GLY A 314 -5.30 16.23 -11.97
CA GLY A 314 -3.89 15.82 -11.94
C GLY A 314 -3.42 15.29 -13.29
N LEU A 315 -4.18 14.40 -13.92
CA LEU A 315 -3.83 13.83 -15.22
C LEU A 315 -3.76 14.88 -16.34
N ARG A 316 -4.63 15.91 -16.30
CA ARG A 316 -4.59 17.03 -17.27
C ARG A 316 -3.36 17.93 -17.12
N LEU A 317 -2.77 18.01 -15.94
CA LEU A 317 -1.57 18.81 -15.67
C LEU A 317 -0.27 18.11 -16.08
N LEU A 318 -0.32 16.79 -16.35
CA LEU A 318 0.86 16.00 -16.65
C LEU A 318 1.53 16.41 -17.97
N LYS A 319 2.85 16.41 -17.93
CA LYS A 319 3.74 16.54 -19.09
C LYS A 319 4.69 15.35 -19.13
N SER A 320 5.28 15.10 -20.28
CA SER A 320 6.36 14.12 -20.40
C SER A 320 7.49 14.45 -19.41
N GLY A 321 8.02 13.45 -18.74
CA GLY A 321 9.02 13.58 -17.68
C GLY A 321 8.46 13.81 -16.27
N ASP A 322 7.16 14.10 -16.12
CA ASP A 322 6.53 14.29 -14.80
C ASP A 322 6.31 12.96 -14.07
N LEU A 323 6.19 13.06 -12.75
CA LEU A 323 5.72 11.97 -11.91
C LEU A 323 4.50 12.44 -11.11
N ILE A 324 3.43 11.66 -11.10
CA ILE A 324 2.27 11.90 -10.25
C ILE A 324 2.05 10.75 -9.28
N LEU A 325 1.88 11.09 -8.00
CA LEU A 325 1.34 10.18 -7.00
C LEU A 325 -0.18 10.39 -6.90
N ILE A 326 -0.93 9.33 -7.10
CA ILE A 326 -2.38 9.28 -6.89
C ILE A 326 -2.63 8.45 -5.64
N GLN A 327 -2.99 9.12 -4.54
CA GLN A 327 -3.43 8.43 -3.34
C GLN A 327 -4.90 8.07 -3.54
N ALA A 328 -5.17 6.77 -3.67
CA ALA A 328 -6.51 6.24 -3.95
C ALA A 328 -7.24 5.91 -2.65
N ASP A 329 -8.42 6.49 -2.42
CA ASP A 329 -9.34 6.11 -1.34
C ASP A 329 -10.30 5.01 -1.82
N GLN A 330 -10.94 5.19 -2.97
CA GLN A 330 -11.78 4.19 -3.65
C GLN A 330 -10.93 3.35 -4.62
N VAL A 331 -10.11 2.44 -4.05
CA VAL A 331 -9.01 1.77 -4.75
C VAL A 331 -9.38 1.19 -6.10
N GLN A 332 -10.43 0.36 -6.17
CA GLN A 332 -10.79 -0.35 -7.40
C GLN A 332 -11.36 0.60 -8.47
N GLU A 333 -12.11 1.59 -8.04
CA GLU A 333 -12.72 2.61 -8.88
C GLU A 333 -11.65 3.58 -9.42
N ALA A 334 -10.72 4.02 -8.56
CA ALA A 334 -9.62 4.90 -8.95
C ALA A 334 -8.70 4.24 -9.97
N ILE A 335 -8.33 2.97 -9.77
CA ILE A 335 -7.53 2.21 -10.73
C ILE A 335 -8.24 2.13 -12.08
N ARG A 336 -9.53 1.71 -12.10
CA ARG A 336 -10.32 1.63 -13.34
C ARG A 336 -10.40 2.97 -14.05
N PHE A 337 -10.63 4.05 -13.31
CA PHE A 337 -10.69 5.40 -13.85
C PHE A 337 -9.37 5.81 -14.52
N VAL A 338 -8.24 5.60 -13.87
CA VAL A 338 -6.92 5.88 -14.42
C VAL A 338 -6.63 5.01 -15.66
N GLU A 339 -6.88 3.71 -15.61
CA GLU A 339 -6.66 2.79 -16.73
C GLU A 339 -7.52 3.17 -17.95
N GLN A 340 -8.77 3.56 -17.76
CA GLN A 340 -9.66 4.04 -18.83
C GLN A 340 -9.14 5.35 -19.45
N HIS A 341 -8.65 6.28 -18.63
CA HIS A 341 -8.07 7.54 -19.11
C HIS A 341 -6.82 7.30 -19.96
N ILE A 342 -5.94 6.41 -19.52
CA ILE A 342 -4.73 6.03 -20.26
C ILE A 342 -5.09 5.36 -21.60
N THR A 343 -6.07 4.47 -21.63
CA THR A 343 -6.48 3.72 -22.82
C THR A 343 -7.22 4.61 -23.82
N GLY A 344 -8.18 5.43 -23.38
CA GLY A 344 -8.95 6.33 -24.24
C GLY A 344 -8.07 7.38 -24.91
N THR A 345 -7.00 7.83 -24.27
CA THR A 345 -6.03 8.74 -24.89
C THR A 345 -5.17 8.06 -25.97
N ARG A 346 -4.90 6.76 -25.85
CA ARG A 346 -4.18 5.98 -26.90
C ARG A 346 -5.03 5.83 -28.16
N GLU A 347 -6.33 5.61 -28.05
CA GLU A 347 -7.23 5.49 -29.20
C GLU A 347 -7.37 6.82 -29.97
N SER A 348 -7.46 7.94 -29.26
CA SER A 348 -7.54 9.27 -29.88
C SER A 348 -6.22 9.69 -30.57
N ALA A 349 -5.08 9.26 -30.10
CA ALA A 349 -3.78 9.51 -30.73
C ALA A 349 -3.51 8.63 -31.96
N GLY A 350 -4.14 7.44 -32.03
CA GLY A 350 -4.02 6.51 -33.17
C GLY A 350 -4.87 6.89 -34.40
N THR A 351 -5.87 7.77 -34.24
CA THR A 351 -6.82 8.14 -35.30
C THR A 351 -6.42 9.36 -36.11
N VAL A 352 -5.34 10.06 -35.79
CA VAL A 352 -4.85 11.26 -36.50
C VAL A 352 -3.90 10.94 -37.69
N GLY A 353 -3.59 9.69 -37.94
CA GLY A 353 -2.67 9.26 -38.98
C GLY A 353 -3.30 8.41 -40.08
N GLY A 354 -4.28 8.90 -40.83
CA GLY A 354 -4.78 8.14 -41.98
C GLY A 354 -6.15 8.51 -42.52
N SER A 355 -6.27 9.60 -43.22
CA SER A 355 -7.34 9.74 -44.24
C SER A 355 -6.91 10.70 -45.35
N SER A 356 -6.47 10.12 -46.46
CA SER A 356 -6.56 10.75 -47.76
C SER A 356 -7.32 9.81 -48.69
N GLY A 357 -8.54 10.26 -49.11
CA GLY A 357 -9.10 9.94 -50.44
C GLY A 357 -10.04 8.74 -50.54
N SER A 358 -11.34 8.89 -50.67
CA SER A 358 -12.06 9.13 -51.92
C SER A 358 -13.55 8.95 -51.74
N GLU A 359 -14.29 9.83 -52.38
CA GLU A 359 -15.78 9.87 -52.46
C GLU A 359 -16.36 8.67 -53.20
N ALA A 360 -17.57 8.25 -52.81
CA ALA A 360 -18.69 8.09 -53.70
C ALA A 360 -19.91 7.45 -52.99
N GLY A 361 -20.97 8.18 -52.87
CA GLY A 361 -22.34 8.00 -53.35
C GLY A 361 -23.18 6.80 -52.87
N GLY A 362 -24.36 7.09 -52.31
CA GLY A 362 -25.43 6.10 -52.24
C GLY A 362 -26.47 6.38 -51.13
N SER A 363 -27.55 7.08 -51.50
CA SER A 363 -28.78 7.32 -50.76
C SER A 363 -29.64 6.07 -50.52
N ALA A 364 -30.36 6.01 -49.41
CA ALA A 364 -31.79 5.71 -49.23
C ALA A 364 -32.07 5.25 -47.79
N GLU A 365 -32.85 6.04 -47.08
CA GLU A 365 -34.25 6.01 -46.70
C GLU A 365 -34.78 4.82 -45.89
N ARG A 366 -35.27 5.21 -44.72
CA ARG A 366 -36.60 4.99 -44.07
C ARG A 366 -36.76 3.94 -42.98
N THR A 367 -37.30 4.47 -41.93
CA THR A 367 -38.42 4.01 -41.04
C THR A 367 -38.09 2.81 -40.13
N GLY A 368 -38.38 2.80 -38.88
CA GLY A 368 -39.37 3.43 -38.04
C GLY A 368 -39.61 2.53 -36.82
N THR A 369 -40.14 3.14 -35.80
CA THR A 369 -40.92 2.56 -34.68
C THR A 369 -40.15 2.06 -33.44
N ASN A 370 -40.27 2.87 -32.42
CA ASN A 370 -40.41 2.49 -31.00
C ASN A 370 -41.77 1.75 -30.79
N PRO A 371 -41.95 0.86 -29.81
CA PRO A 371 -42.36 1.37 -28.50
C PRO A 371 -41.96 0.54 -27.22
N ASP A 372 -42.00 1.29 -26.12
CA ASP A 372 -42.58 0.99 -24.80
C ASP A 372 -42.01 -0.01 -23.81
N THR A 373 -41.64 0.59 -22.67
CA THR A 373 -42.01 0.30 -21.27
C THR A 373 -41.81 -1.07 -20.71
N THR A 374 -41.04 -1.15 -19.64
CA THR A 374 -41.58 -1.49 -18.30
C THR A 374 -40.56 -1.23 -17.19
N ASP A 375 -41.06 -0.52 -16.24
CA ASP A 375 -40.64 -0.24 -14.88
C ASP A 375 -40.44 -1.55 -14.04
N SER A 376 -39.37 -1.66 -13.27
CA SER A 376 -39.34 -2.50 -12.06
C SER A 376 -38.34 -1.99 -11.05
N THR A 377 -38.84 -1.21 -10.12
CA THR A 377 -38.27 -0.91 -8.80
C THR A 377 -37.98 -2.18 -8.01
N SER A 378 -36.83 -2.27 -7.40
CA SER A 378 -36.58 -3.14 -6.27
C SER A 378 -35.61 -2.49 -5.26
N PRO A 379 -35.85 -2.63 -3.93
CA PRO A 379 -35.38 -1.70 -2.92
C PRO A 379 -34.00 -2.08 -2.34
N ARG A 380 -33.29 -1.06 -1.88
CA ARG A 380 -32.04 -1.18 -1.10
C ARG A 380 -32.33 -1.68 0.31
N PRO A 381 -31.50 -2.56 0.91
CA PRO A 381 -31.58 -2.88 2.33
C PRO A 381 -30.91 -1.80 3.16
N GLY A 382 -31.68 -1.30 4.15
CA GLY A 382 -31.22 -0.31 5.12
C GLY A 382 -30.34 -0.96 6.21
N TYR A 383 -29.28 -0.25 6.58
CA TYR A 383 -28.49 -0.54 7.79
C TYR A 383 -29.26 -0.10 9.04
N ARG A 384 -29.45 -1.02 9.98
CA ARG A 384 -29.83 -0.70 11.37
C ARG A 384 -28.56 -0.69 12.24
N THR A 385 -28.36 0.42 12.93
CA THR A 385 -27.46 0.58 14.05
C THR A 385 -28.07 -0.04 15.31
N THR A 386 -27.32 -0.87 15.98
CA THR A 386 -27.26 -1.01 17.45
C THR A 386 -25.81 -1.19 17.86
#